data_65db5f9e0bd674f16cdcce3e8cccef1d
#
_entry.id   65db5f9e0bd674f16cdcce3e8cccef1d
#
_cell.length_a   1.000
_cell.length_b   1.000
_cell.length_c   1.000
_cell.angle_alpha   90.00
_cell.angle_beta   90.00
_cell.angle_gamma   90.00
#
_symmetry.space_group_name_H-M   'P 1'
#
loop_
_entity.id
_entity.type
_entity.pdbx_description
1 polymer ?
#
loop_
_entity_poly.entity_id
_entity_poly.type
_entity_poly.pdbx_seq_one_letter_code
_entity_poly.pdbx_strand_id
1 'polypeptide(L)'
;MSQLPKIIIVGSGIIGASIALACQDLNADILVLEQGTSGGVASGTSFGWINASFAESSAYYALRLEAIEGFRNLGLRLDLKDSLRWQGTLWWEDAGADFDAQWTKMLSNGYAARLLNKDEVSVLEPNLVGAPERAILTYAEGAALAHETAKSILKHVSSNGGKLIENCMVTGVQSHYGRLHGVKTNVGNFDCDMLVLATGAQAQSGMDGLDWSLPMANKTGMILQTNRLPPFLNHTLMTSDVHFRQNVDGSLTAGEIFGGDFNPGANPNALATQTLERIR
;
A
#
# COMPACT_ATOMS: atom_id res chain seq x y z
N MET A 1 15.67 1.00 -37.59
CA MET A 1 14.89 1.45 -36.40
C MET A 1 15.64 0.97 -35.17
N SER A 2 16.00 1.84 -34.23
CA SER A 2 16.62 1.43 -32.97
C SER A 2 15.60 0.58 -32.21
N GLN A 3 16.04 -0.57 -31.71
CA GLN A 3 15.21 -1.43 -30.87
C GLN A 3 14.87 -0.68 -29.57
N LEU A 4 13.63 -0.77 -29.11
CA LEU A 4 13.24 -0.16 -27.82
C LEU A 4 14.01 -0.82 -26.67
N PRO A 5 14.42 -0.05 -25.63
CA PRO A 5 15.04 -0.63 -24.47
C PRO A 5 14.08 -1.60 -23.78
N LYS A 6 14.56 -2.77 -23.42
CA LYS A 6 13.79 -3.80 -22.71
C LYS A 6 13.94 -3.62 -21.22
N ILE A 7 12.84 -3.38 -20.53
CA ILE A 7 12.80 -3.24 -19.07
C ILE A 7 12.07 -4.43 -18.47
N ILE A 8 12.75 -5.18 -17.61
CA ILE A 8 12.11 -6.22 -16.78
C ILE A 8 11.90 -5.68 -15.38
N ILE A 9 10.67 -5.85 -14.87
CA ILE A 9 10.27 -5.51 -13.51
C ILE A 9 9.89 -6.80 -12.80
N VAL A 10 10.59 -7.14 -11.72
CA VAL A 10 10.35 -8.34 -10.92
C VAL A 10 9.48 -7.99 -9.71
N GLY A 11 8.29 -8.57 -9.68
CA GLY A 11 7.25 -8.31 -8.68
C GLY A 11 6.13 -7.43 -9.22
N SER A 12 4.91 -7.86 -8.99
CA SER A 12 3.66 -7.25 -9.47
C SER A 12 2.81 -6.64 -8.35
N GLY A 13 3.40 -6.41 -7.18
CA GLY A 13 2.78 -5.62 -6.11
C GLY A 13 2.59 -4.16 -6.52
N ILE A 14 2.02 -3.35 -5.62
CA ILE A 14 1.70 -1.94 -5.93
C ILE A 14 2.93 -1.14 -6.41
N ILE A 15 4.12 -1.43 -5.87
CA ILE A 15 5.37 -0.76 -6.28
C ILE A 15 5.75 -1.15 -7.71
N GLY A 16 5.82 -2.46 -8.02
CA GLY A 16 6.18 -2.94 -9.36
C GLY A 16 5.18 -2.50 -10.42
N ALA A 17 3.89 -2.56 -10.11
CA ALA A 17 2.82 -2.08 -10.99
C ALA A 17 2.96 -0.58 -11.29
N SER A 18 3.22 0.25 -10.26
CA SER A 18 3.41 1.70 -10.43
C SER A 18 4.65 2.03 -11.26
N ILE A 19 5.75 1.30 -11.05
CA ILE A 19 6.97 1.46 -11.86
C ILE A 19 6.70 1.06 -13.31
N ALA A 20 5.99 -0.05 -13.55
CA ALA A 20 5.61 -0.48 -14.90
C ALA A 20 4.81 0.60 -15.64
N LEU A 21 3.85 1.23 -14.94
CA LEU A 21 3.07 2.32 -15.49
C LEU A 21 3.95 3.54 -15.85
N ALA A 22 4.84 3.93 -14.94
CA ALA A 22 5.76 5.05 -15.17
C ALA A 22 6.73 4.77 -16.34
N CYS A 23 7.16 3.53 -16.50
CA CYS A 23 8.03 3.13 -17.61
C CYS A 23 7.33 3.18 -18.99
N GLN A 24 6.01 3.15 -19.07
CA GLN A 24 5.31 3.29 -20.36
C GLN A 24 5.59 4.62 -21.04
N ASP A 25 5.81 5.68 -20.25
CA ASP A 25 6.13 7.01 -20.77
C ASP A 25 7.57 7.09 -21.33
N LEU A 26 8.41 6.07 -21.09
CA LEU A 26 9.80 6.00 -21.55
C LEU A 26 9.98 5.39 -22.94
N ASN A 27 8.89 5.01 -23.61
CA ASN A 27 8.93 4.32 -24.91
C ASN A 27 9.83 3.06 -24.85
N ALA A 28 9.57 2.16 -23.92
CA ALA A 28 10.31 0.94 -23.65
C ALA A 28 9.42 -0.31 -23.84
N ASP A 29 10.05 -1.46 -24.13
CA ASP A 29 9.39 -2.77 -24.08
C ASP A 29 9.38 -3.26 -22.63
N ILE A 30 8.21 -3.29 -21.99
CA ILE A 30 8.03 -3.56 -20.57
C ILE A 30 7.56 -4.99 -20.36
N LEU A 31 8.26 -5.71 -19.51
CA LEU A 31 7.90 -7.06 -19.05
C LEU A 31 7.87 -7.09 -17.52
N VAL A 32 6.71 -7.38 -16.93
CA VAL A 32 6.55 -7.63 -15.49
C VAL A 32 6.55 -9.13 -15.26
N LEU A 33 7.39 -9.61 -14.37
CA LEU A 33 7.50 -11.01 -13.95
C LEU A 33 7.04 -11.16 -12.51
N GLU A 34 6.07 -12.04 -12.28
CA GLU A 34 5.48 -12.31 -10.97
C GLU A 34 5.57 -13.80 -10.65
N GLN A 35 6.13 -14.14 -9.48
CA GLN A 35 6.29 -15.54 -9.06
C GLN A 35 4.96 -16.25 -8.76
N GLY A 36 3.96 -15.51 -8.31
CA GLY A 36 2.62 -15.99 -8.01
C GLY A 36 1.58 -15.36 -8.92
N THR A 37 0.53 -14.80 -8.32
CA THR A 37 -0.53 -14.03 -8.99
C THR A 37 -0.32 -12.54 -8.78
N SER A 38 -0.76 -11.74 -9.74
CA SER A 38 -0.62 -10.27 -9.69
C SER A 38 -1.34 -9.64 -8.50
N GLY A 39 -0.81 -8.52 -8.05
CA GLY A 39 -1.31 -7.77 -6.90
C GLY A 39 -0.43 -7.88 -5.65
N GLY A 40 0.53 -8.82 -5.64
CA GLY A 40 1.55 -8.96 -4.59
C GLY A 40 1.02 -9.46 -3.25
N VAL A 41 1.93 -9.98 -2.43
CA VAL A 41 1.60 -10.53 -1.09
C VAL A 41 1.32 -9.39 -0.11
N ALA A 42 2.29 -8.50 0.11
CA ALA A 42 2.14 -7.37 1.05
C ALA A 42 1.04 -6.39 0.61
N SER A 43 0.85 -6.16 -0.69
CA SER A 43 -0.24 -5.35 -1.21
C SER A 43 -1.61 -5.99 -0.95
N GLY A 44 -1.69 -7.34 -0.99
CA GLY A 44 -2.90 -8.10 -0.68
C GLY A 44 -3.27 -8.10 0.80
N THR A 45 -2.31 -7.87 1.69
CA THR A 45 -2.47 -7.84 3.15
C THR A 45 -2.17 -6.47 3.73
N SER A 46 -2.38 -5.40 2.97
CA SER A 46 -2.13 -4.03 3.40
C SER A 46 -3.39 -3.38 3.98
N PHE A 47 -3.24 -2.61 5.06
CA PHE A 47 -4.29 -1.70 5.51
C PHE A 47 -4.60 -0.65 4.43
N GLY A 48 -3.62 -0.28 3.61
CA GLY A 48 -3.79 0.55 2.43
C GLY A 48 -4.20 2.00 2.69
N TRP A 49 -3.87 2.55 3.85
CA TRP A 49 -4.13 3.95 4.19
C TRP A 49 -3.21 4.90 3.40
N ILE A 50 -3.82 5.82 2.68
CA ILE A 50 -3.14 6.85 1.90
C ILE A 50 -3.18 8.14 2.72
N ASN A 51 -2.03 8.51 3.32
CA ASN A 51 -1.95 9.62 4.27
C ASN A 51 -0.59 10.33 4.22
N ALA A 52 -0.52 11.54 4.79
CA ALA A 52 0.72 12.26 5.06
C ALA A 52 0.84 12.73 6.52
N SER A 53 -0.13 12.40 7.37
CA SER A 53 -0.28 12.91 8.74
C SER A 53 0.87 12.54 9.68
N PHE A 54 1.53 11.40 9.51
CA PHE A 54 2.57 10.87 10.41
C PHE A 54 3.97 10.83 9.79
N ALA A 55 4.28 11.76 8.92
CA ALA A 55 5.62 11.85 8.33
C ALA A 55 6.66 12.30 9.38
N GLU A 56 7.78 11.57 9.49
CA GLU A 56 8.83 11.83 10.49
C GLU A 56 9.67 13.05 10.14
N SER A 57 9.84 13.36 8.86
CA SER A 57 10.63 14.50 8.36
C SER A 57 9.86 15.32 7.34
N SER A 58 10.27 16.58 7.15
CA SER A 58 9.68 17.48 6.14
C SER A 58 9.84 16.96 4.71
N ALA A 59 10.96 16.31 4.39
CA ALA A 59 11.19 15.71 3.08
C ALA A 59 10.24 14.53 2.84
N TYR A 60 10.05 13.67 3.84
CA TYR A 60 9.11 12.55 3.76
C TYR A 60 7.66 13.04 3.71
N TYR A 61 7.34 14.11 4.44
CA TYR A 61 6.03 14.76 4.38
C TYR A 61 5.71 15.27 2.97
N ALA A 62 6.64 15.99 2.34
CA ALA A 62 6.48 16.48 0.98
C ALA A 62 6.27 15.32 -0.02
N LEU A 63 7.07 14.27 0.05
CA LEU A 63 6.91 13.07 -0.76
C LEU A 63 5.52 12.43 -0.61
N ARG A 64 5.01 12.35 0.62
CA ARG A 64 3.68 11.76 0.87
C ARG A 64 2.55 12.63 0.35
N LEU A 65 2.68 13.97 0.42
CA LEU A 65 1.71 14.89 -0.21
C LEU A 65 1.67 14.71 -1.73
N GLU A 66 2.82 14.65 -2.38
CA GLU A 66 2.93 14.35 -3.82
C GLU A 66 2.31 12.99 -4.15
N ALA A 67 2.52 11.98 -3.29
CA ALA A 67 1.94 10.65 -3.46
C ALA A 67 0.40 10.67 -3.35
N ILE A 68 -0.20 11.46 -2.45
CA ILE A 68 -1.64 11.64 -2.35
C ILE A 68 -2.20 12.20 -3.68
N GLU A 69 -1.58 13.26 -4.21
CA GLU A 69 -1.98 13.83 -5.50
C GLU A 69 -1.72 12.85 -6.65
N GLY A 70 -0.62 12.11 -6.62
CA GLY A 70 -0.33 11.05 -7.58
C GLY A 70 -1.41 9.97 -7.60
N PHE A 71 -1.90 9.52 -6.43
CA PHE A 71 -3.00 8.55 -6.33
C PHE A 71 -4.34 9.12 -6.81
N ARG A 72 -4.62 10.42 -6.56
CA ARG A 72 -5.82 11.10 -7.10
C ARG A 72 -5.81 11.10 -8.62
N ASN A 73 -4.70 11.55 -9.21
CA ASN A 73 -4.53 11.58 -10.66
C ASN A 73 -4.58 10.19 -11.27
N LEU A 74 -3.96 9.20 -10.63
CA LEU A 74 -4.02 7.80 -11.03
C LEU A 74 -5.47 7.27 -11.01
N GLY A 75 -6.22 7.59 -9.96
CA GLY A 75 -7.62 7.21 -9.82
C GLY A 75 -8.50 7.75 -10.92
N LEU A 76 -8.25 8.99 -11.38
CA LEU A 76 -8.96 9.59 -12.51
C LEU A 76 -8.52 8.97 -13.85
N ARG A 77 -7.21 8.73 -14.04
CA ARG A 77 -6.64 8.17 -15.27
C ARG A 77 -7.11 6.75 -15.54
N LEU A 78 -7.22 5.93 -14.50
CA LEU A 78 -7.48 4.47 -14.61
C LEU A 78 -8.87 4.05 -14.13
N ASP A 79 -9.73 4.99 -13.75
CA ASP A 79 -11.07 4.71 -13.16
C ASP A 79 -11.00 3.72 -11.99
N LEU A 80 -10.18 4.06 -10.97
CA LEU A 80 -9.92 3.20 -9.80
C LEU A 80 -10.99 3.32 -8.70
N LYS A 81 -12.23 3.71 -9.03
CA LYS A 81 -13.33 3.90 -8.07
C LYS A 81 -13.66 2.64 -7.26
N ASP A 82 -13.38 1.44 -7.80
CA ASP A 82 -13.64 0.17 -7.12
C ASP A 82 -12.50 -0.26 -6.18
N SER A 83 -11.38 0.46 -6.18
CA SER A 83 -10.23 0.16 -5.35
C SER A 83 -9.67 1.34 -4.54
N LEU A 84 -10.12 2.57 -4.82
CA LEU A 84 -9.74 3.79 -4.10
C LEU A 84 -10.96 4.45 -3.48
N ARG A 85 -10.83 4.88 -2.23
CA ARG A 85 -11.85 5.66 -1.51
C ARG A 85 -11.19 6.84 -0.80
N TRP A 86 -11.70 8.06 -1.04
CA TRP A 86 -11.22 9.32 -0.44
C TRP A 86 -12.20 9.77 0.64
N GLN A 87 -12.22 9.04 1.74
CA GLN A 87 -13.19 9.22 2.82
C GLN A 87 -12.70 10.11 3.95
N GLY A 88 -11.41 10.52 3.94
CA GLY A 88 -10.80 11.15 5.09
C GLY A 88 -10.50 10.15 6.21
N THR A 89 -9.84 10.65 7.25
CA THR A 89 -9.48 9.87 8.44
C THR A 89 -9.90 10.62 9.69
N LEU A 90 -10.51 9.92 10.63
CA LEU A 90 -10.70 10.35 12.01
C LEU A 90 -9.65 9.66 12.87
N TRP A 91 -8.82 10.46 13.54
CA TRP A 91 -7.72 9.98 14.34
C TRP A 91 -7.83 10.40 15.80
N TRP A 92 -7.72 9.45 16.71
CA TRP A 92 -7.63 9.62 18.18
C TRP A 92 -6.86 8.49 18.83
N GLU A 93 -5.82 8.00 18.16
CA GLU A 93 -4.97 6.90 18.65
C GLU A 93 -4.28 7.27 19.94
N ASP A 94 -3.77 8.50 20.03
CA ASP A 94 -3.14 9.03 21.22
C ASP A 94 -4.10 9.88 22.08
N ALA A 95 -3.70 10.14 23.31
CA ALA A 95 -4.43 11.00 24.24
C ALA A 95 -3.49 12.02 24.91
N GLY A 96 -4.06 13.03 25.54
CA GLY A 96 -3.30 14.02 26.33
C GLY A 96 -2.23 14.74 25.50
N ALA A 97 -1.01 14.80 26.05
CA ALA A 97 0.10 15.55 25.46
C ALA A 97 0.53 15.04 24.08
N ASP A 98 0.46 13.74 23.84
CA ASP A 98 0.86 13.13 22.55
C ASP A 98 -0.15 13.48 21.46
N PHE A 99 -1.45 13.47 21.79
CA PHE A 99 -2.49 13.98 20.89
C PHE A 99 -2.27 15.46 20.53
N ASP A 100 -1.98 16.31 21.53
CA ASP A 100 -1.76 17.73 21.34
C ASP A 100 -0.49 18.01 20.52
N ALA A 101 0.57 17.22 20.71
CA ALA A 101 1.80 17.29 19.94
C ALA A 101 1.55 16.93 18.45
N GLN A 102 0.79 15.87 18.20
CA GLN A 102 0.43 15.46 16.83
C GLN A 102 -0.45 16.52 16.15
N TRP A 103 -1.45 17.06 16.85
CA TRP A 103 -2.26 18.15 16.34
C TRP A 103 -1.42 19.38 15.97
N THR A 104 -0.53 19.80 16.88
CA THR A 104 0.38 20.94 16.64
C THR A 104 1.28 20.71 15.44
N LYS A 105 1.81 19.48 15.29
CA LYS A 105 2.64 19.09 14.13
C LYS A 105 1.87 19.17 12.82
N MET A 106 0.63 18.70 12.78
CA MET A 106 -0.22 18.79 11.58
C MET A 106 -0.48 20.24 11.20
N LEU A 107 -0.81 21.10 12.17
CA LEU A 107 -1.01 22.53 11.93
C LEU A 107 0.27 23.22 11.43
N SER A 108 1.42 22.95 12.02
CA SER A 108 2.69 23.55 11.61
C SER A 108 3.11 23.16 10.21
N ASN A 109 2.71 21.97 9.76
CA ASN A 109 2.93 21.50 8.40
C ASN A 109 1.88 22.05 7.39
N GLY A 110 0.90 22.81 7.84
CA GLY A 110 -0.20 23.27 7.00
C GLY A 110 -1.09 22.14 6.48
N TYR A 111 -1.15 21.01 7.19
CA TYR A 111 -1.95 19.86 6.76
C TYR A 111 -3.45 20.17 6.87
N ALA A 112 -4.23 19.78 5.87
CA ALA A 112 -5.66 20.00 5.83
C ALA A 112 -6.38 19.13 6.87
N ALA A 113 -6.41 19.60 8.10
CA ALA A 113 -6.96 18.91 9.25
C ALA A 113 -7.88 19.82 10.07
N ARG A 114 -8.80 19.23 10.81
CA ARG A 114 -9.71 19.90 11.73
C ARG A 114 -9.79 19.14 13.05
N LEU A 115 -9.72 19.87 14.16
CA LEU A 115 -10.00 19.32 15.48
C LEU A 115 -11.52 19.27 15.68
N LEU A 116 -12.03 18.12 16.11
CA LEU A 116 -13.43 17.85 16.38
C LEU A 116 -13.66 17.56 17.86
N ASN A 117 -14.84 17.94 18.35
CA ASN A 117 -15.36 17.48 19.62
C ASN A 117 -16.23 16.22 19.42
N LYS A 118 -16.69 15.63 20.53
CA LYS A 118 -17.49 14.41 20.56
C LYS A 118 -18.79 14.48 19.73
N ASP A 119 -19.51 15.60 19.82
CA ASP A 119 -20.79 15.77 19.12
C ASP A 119 -20.55 15.80 17.60
N GLU A 120 -19.49 16.49 17.17
CA GLU A 120 -19.09 16.55 15.77
C GLU A 120 -18.67 15.17 15.23
N VAL A 121 -17.93 14.39 16.03
CA VAL A 121 -17.58 13.01 15.68
C VAL A 121 -18.83 12.15 15.55
N SER A 122 -19.78 12.25 16.50
CA SER A 122 -21.04 11.50 16.49
C SER A 122 -21.93 11.84 15.28
N VAL A 123 -21.88 13.06 14.81
CA VAL A 123 -22.58 13.47 13.57
C VAL A 123 -21.93 12.85 12.33
N LEU A 124 -20.60 12.82 12.28
CA LEU A 124 -19.84 12.25 11.15
C LEU A 124 -19.90 10.74 11.08
N GLU A 125 -19.88 10.08 12.23
CA GLU A 125 -19.94 8.61 12.38
C GLU A 125 -21.10 8.21 13.29
N PRO A 126 -22.35 8.26 12.79
CA PRO A 126 -23.54 8.01 13.62
C PRO A 126 -23.66 6.57 14.14
N ASN A 127 -22.91 5.65 13.55
CA ASN A 127 -22.86 4.25 13.98
C ASN A 127 -21.73 3.95 14.97
N LEU A 128 -20.87 4.96 15.29
CA LEU A 128 -19.77 4.80 16.23
C LEU A 128 -20.30 4.87 17.66
N VAL A 129 -20.19 3.77 18.38
CA VAL A 129 -20.49 3.72 19.82
C VAL A 129 -19.27 4.21 20.60
N GLY A 130 -19.47 5.11 21.56
CA GLY A 130 -18.37 5.62 22.38
C GLY A 130 -17.46 6.60 21.64
N ALA A 131 -18.03 7.56 20.92
CA ALA A 131 -17.27 8.61 20.26
C ALA A 131 -16.28 9.29 21.23
N PRO A 132 -15.04 9.56 20.81
CA PRO A 132 -14.02 10.19 21.66
C PRO A 132 -14.37 11.64 21.97
N GLU A 133 -13.85 12.16 23.07
CA GLU A 133 -14.03 13.59 23.44
C GLU A 133 -13.37 14.53 22.43
N ARG A 134 -12.31 14.08 21.76
CA ARG A 134 -11.59 14.83 20.72
C ARG A 134 -11.09 13.89 19.64
N ALA A 135 -11.15 14.33 18.39
CA ALA A 135 -10.55 13.65 17.25
C ALA A 135 -9.96 14.65 16.24
N ILE A 136 -9.01 14.23 15.45
CA ILE A 136 -8.50 14.99 14.32
C ILE A 136 -9.10 14.40 13.04
N LEU A 137 -9.81 15.23 12.27
CA LEU A 137 -10.28 14.89 10.94
C LEU A 137 -9.30 15.39 9.89
N THR A 138 -8.84 14.50 9.01
CA THR A 138 -7.99 14.81 7.87
C THR A 138 -8.75 14.55 6.57
N TYR A 139 -9.00 15.58 5.78
CA TYR A 139 -9.86 15.49 4.59
C TYR A 139 -9.17 14.93 3.35
N ALA A 140 -7.85 15.13 3.24
CA ALA A 140 -7.09 14.76 2.04
C ALA A 140 -6.82 13.27 1.94
N GLU A 141 -7.03 12.53 3.01
CA GLU A 141 -6.65 11.15 3.15
C GLU A 141 -7.68 10.19 2.57
N GLY A 142 -7.22 9.01 2.24
CA GLY A 142 -8.04 7.97 1.68
C GLY A 142 -7.49 6.58 1.96
N ALA A 143 -8.03 5.61 1.26
CA ALA A 143 -7.59 4.23 1.36
C ALA A 143 -7.67 3.52 0.02
N ALA A 144 -6.80 2.53 -0.16
CA ALA A 144 -6.75 1.67 -1.33
C ALA A 144 -6.88 0.20 -0.96
N LEU A 145 -7.59 -0.56 -1.78
CA LEU A 145 -7.37 -2.00 -1.93
C LEU A 145 -6.13 -2.18 -2.80
N ALA A 146 -4.95 -2.19 -2.17
CA ALA A 146 -3.69 -2.02 -2.89
C ALA A 146 -3.43 -3.11 -3.95
N HIS A 147 -3.90 -4.35 -3.71
CA HIS A 147 -3.79 -5.43 -4.68
C HIS A 147 -4.72 -5.22 -5.90
N GLU A 148 -5.95 -4.73 -5.70
CA GLU A 148 -6.87 -4.45 -6.80
C GLU A 148 -6.40 -3.22 -7.59
N THR A 149 -5.85 -2.22 -6.90
CA THR A 149 -5.20 -1.07 -7.55
C THR A 149 -4.02 -1.53 -8.42
N ALA A 150 -3.15 -2.42 -7.90
CA ALA A 150 -2.02 -2.97 -8.65
C ALA A 150 -2.48 -3.75 -9.89
N LYS A 151 -3.51 -4.60 -9.77
CA LYS A 151 -4.10 -5.34 -10.89
C LYS A 151 -4.67 -4.42 -11.97
N SER A 152 -5.38 -3.36 -11.55
CA SER A 152 -5.92 -2.37 -12.48
C SER A 152 -4.84 -1.62 -13.24
N ILE A 153 -3.76 -1.25 -12.57
CA ILE A 153 -2.56 -0.66 -13.17
C ILE A 153 -1.95 -1.63 -14.20
N LEU A 154 -1.71 -2.88 -13.81
CA LEU A 154 -1.09 -3.89 -14.68
C LEU A 154 -1.97 -4.23 -15.88
N LYS A 155 -3.29 -4.24 -15.70
CA LYS A 155 -4.24 -4.39 -16.81
C LYS A 155 -4.09 -3.24 -17.81
N HIS A 156 -3.97 -1.99 -17.32
CA HIS A 156 -3.72 -0.83 -18.18
C HIS A 156 -2.37 -0.95 -18.90
N VAL A 157 -1.30 -1.32 -18.17
CA VAL A 157 0.03 -1.55 -18.75
C VAL A 157 -0.05 -2.58 -19.88
N SER A 158 -0.73 -3.70 -19.66
CA SER A 158 -0.88 -4.77 -20.66
C SER A 158 -1.71 -4.33 -21.86
N SER A 159 -2.77 -3.53 -21.65
CA SER A 159 -3.58 -2.98 -22.74
C SER A 159 -2.83 -1.97 -23.62
N ASN A 160 -1.72 -1.43 -23.13
CA ASN A 160 -0.86 -0.46 -23.82
C ASN A 160 0.50 -1.06 -24.23
N GLY A 161 0.56 -2.38 -24.45
CA GLY A 161 1.72 -3.05 -25.06
C GLY A 161 2.72 -3.65 -24.08
N GLY A 162 2.63 -3.37 -22.77
CA GLY A 162 3.42 -4.07 -21.76
C GLY A 162 2.97 -5.52 -21.59
N LYS A 163 3.81 -6.35 -20.97
CA LYS A 163 3.52 -7.77 -20.75
C LYS A 163 3.62 -8.10 -19.27
N LEU A 164 2.74 -8.98 -18.79
CA LEU A 164 2.77 -9.58 -17.48
C LEU A 164 2.83 -11.10 -17.62
N ILE A 165 3.78 -11.72 -16.94
CA ILE A 165 3.85 -13.19 -16.83
C ILE A 165 3.76 -13.54 -15.35
N GLU A 166 2.69 -14.21 -14.98
CA GLU A 166 2.45 -14.77 -13.65
C GLU A 166 3.02 -16.20 -13.56
N ASN A 167 3.17 -16.70 -12.33
CA ASN A 167 3.81 -17.99 -12.02
C ASN A 167 5.23 -18.11 -12.62
N CYS A 168 5.90 -16.97 -12.77
CA CYS A 168 7.23 -16.82 -13.32
C CYS A 168 8.20 -16.32 -12.24
N MET A 169 8.89 -17.24 -11.59
CA MET A 169 9.85 -16.93 -10.53
C MET A 169 11.22 -16.63 -11.14
N VAL A 170 11.72 -15.44 -10.92
CA VAL A 170 13.10 -15.07 -11.27
C VAL A 170 14.04 -15.72 -10.27
N THR A 171 14.99 -16.51 -10.77
CA THR A 171 15.92 -17.29 -9.96
C THR A 171 17.34 -16.73 -10.00
N GLY A 172 17.66 -15.87 -10.96
CA GLY A 172 18.97 -15.27 -11.05
C GLY A 172 19.08 -14.22 -12.15
N VAL A 173 20.18 -13.46 -12.10
CA VAL A 173 20.52 -12.42 -13.08
C VAL A 173 21.59 -12.94 -14.02
N GLN A 174 21.45 -12.67 -15.29
CA GLN A 174 22.43 -12.97 -16.31
C GLN A 174 23.26 -11.72 -16.60
N SER A 175 24.56 -11.79 -16.34
CA SER A 175 25.49 -10.72 -16.67
C SER A 175 26.67 -11.29 -17.48
N HIS A 176 27.24 -10.45 -18.35
CA HIS A 176 28.44 -10.75 -19.10
C HIS A 176 29.36 -9.54 -19.08
N TYR A 177 30.62 -9.71 -18.66
CA TYR A 177 31.58 -8.63 -18.45
C TYR A 177 31.05 -7.48 -17.57
N GLY A 178 30.32 -7.82 -16.49
CA GLY A 178 29.74 -6.83 -15.58
C GLY A 178 28.53 -6.06 -16.12
N ARG A 179 28.01 -6.44 -17.29
CA ARG A 179 26.80 -5.86 -17.89
C ARG A 179 25.62 -6.81 -17.77
N LEU A 180 24.47 -6.26 -17.41
CA LEU A 180 23.21 -6.98 -17.41
C LEU A 180 22.84 -7.41 -18.84
N HIS A 181 22.37 -8.65 -18.98
CA HIS A 181 21.83 -9.19 -20.23
C HIS A 181 20.42 -9.72 -20.08
N GLY A 182 20.03 -10.09 -18.88
CA GLY A 182 18.70 -10.68 -18.68
C GLY A 182 18.55 -11.34 -17.32
N VAL A 183 17.49 -12.15 -17.22
CA VAL A 183 17.16 -12.93 -16.03
C VAL A 183 16.91 -14.37 -16.36
N LYS A 184 17.21 -15.27 -15.41
CA LYS A 184 16.82 -16.68 -15.41
C LYS A 184 15.53 -16.83 -14.64
N THR A 185 14.62 -17.65 -15.14
CA THR A 185 13.37 -17.96 -14.44
C THR A 185 13.07 -19.46 -14.49
N ASN A 186 12.07 -19.88 -13.74
CA ASN A 186 11.57 -21.25 -13.75
C ASN A 186 10.89 -21.65 -15.10
N VAL A 187 10.57 -20.68 -15.96
CA VAL A 187 9.90 -20.92 -17.24
C VAL A 187 10.77 -20.60 -18.46
N GLY A 188 12.02 -20.17 -18.25
CA GLY A 188 12.97 -19.83 -19.32
C GLY A 188 13.77 -18.57 -18.97
N ASN A 189 14.51 -18.07 -19.96
CA ASN A 189 15.32 -16.86 -19.81
C ASN A 189 14.69 -15.69 -20.59
N PHE A 190 14.86 -14.49 -20.07
CA PHE A 190 14.39 -13.26 -20.71
C PHE A 190 15.53 -12.25 -20.78
N ASP A 191 15.80 -11.72 -21.97
CA ASP A 191 16.81 -10.67 -22.17
C ASP A 191 16.26 -9.31 -21.76
N CYS A 192 17.08 -8.47 -21.12
CA CYS A 192 16.75 -7.10 -20.81
C CYS A 192 17.98 -6.18 -20.80
N ASP A 193 17.71 -4.89 -21.02
CA ASP A 193 18.69 -3.82 -20.90
C ASP A 193 18.68 -3.20 -19.50
N MET A 194 17.51 -3.26 -18.81
CA MET A 194 17.32 -2.76 -17.46
C MET A 194 16.49 -3.75 -16.63
N LEU A 195 16.88 -3.92 -15.38
CA LEU A 195 16.20 -4.77 -14.41
C LEU A 195 15.79 -3.93 -13.20
N VAL A 196 14.53 -4.00 -12.85
CA VAL A 196 13.96 -3.39 -11.64
C VAL A 196 13.53 -4.51 -10.69
N LEU A 197 14.03 -4.49 -9.46
CA LEU A 197 13.64 -5.42 -8.43
C LEU A 197 12.62 -4.78 -7.49
N ALA A 198 11.36 -5.17 -7.62
CA ALA A 198 10.24 -4.73 -6.79
C ALA A 198 9.67 -5.92 -5.97
N THR A 199 10.56 -6.77 -5.46
CA THR A 199 10.29 -8.09 -4.86
C THR A 199 9.75 -8.02 -3.42
N GLY A 200 9.46 -6.82 -2.91
CA GLY A 200 8.90 -6.61 -1.56
C GLY A 200 9.80 -7.18 -0.47
N ALA A 201 9.21 -7.88 0.50
CA ALA A 201 9.95 -8.46 1.63
C ALA A 201 10.98 -9.53 1.21
N GLN A 202 10.86 -10.09 0.02
CA GLN A 202 11.83 -11.08 -0.50
C GLN A 202 13.11 -10.44 -1.05
N ALA A 203 13.17 -9.11 -1.16
CA ALA A 203 14.37 -8.39 -1.60
C ALA A 203 15.60 -8.66 -0.71
N GLN A 204 15.38 -9.05 0.55
CA GLN A 204 16.45 -9.41 1.48
C GLN A 204 17.24 -10.67 1.05
N SER A 205 16.58 -11.63 0.43
CA SER A 205 17.15 -12.96 0.16
C SER A 205 18.26 -12.96 -0.88
N GLY A 206 18.54 -11.79 -1.50
CA GLY A 206 19.44 -11.72 -2.63
C GLY A 206 18.88 -12.46 -3.86
N MET A 207 19.64 -12.44 -4.93
CA MET A 207 19.32 -13.15 -6.16
C MET A 207 20.61 -13.65 -6.77
N ASP A 208 20.62 -14.91 -7.25
CA ASP A 208 21.80 -15.47 -7.88
C ASP A 208 22.33 -14.54 -9.01
N GLY A 209 23.64 -14.29 -9.00
CA GLY A 209 24.26 -13.34 -9.93
C GLY A 209 24.23 -11.86 -9.50
N LEU A 210 23.70 -11.55 -8.31
CA LEU A 210 23.77 -10.21 -7.70
C LEU A 210 24.53 -10.30 -6.36
N ASP A 211 25.66 -9.63 -6.29
CA ASP A 211 26.48 -9.54 -5.07
C ASP A 211 26.03 -8.33 -4.21
N TRP A 212 24.81 -8.38 -3.69
CA TRP A 212 24.29 -7.38 -2.77
C TRP A 212 23.22 -7.95 -1.86
N SER A 213 23.04 -7.36 -0.70
CA SER A 213 21.96 -7.67 0.25
C SER A 213 21.36 -6.38 0.78
N LEU A 214 20.05 -6.37 0.98
CA LEU A 214 19.37 -5.26 1.66
C LEU A 214 19.25 -5.57 3.14
N PRO A 215 19.63 -4.64 4.03
CA PRO A 215 19.44 -4.77 5.47
C PRO A 215 17.94 -4.55 5.81
N MET A 216 17.12 -5.56 5.57
CA MET A 216 15.69 -5.53 5.86
C MET A 216 15.39 -6.31 7.13
N ALA A 217 14.55 -5.74 7.99
CA ALA A 217 13.96 -6.46 9.11
C ALA A 217 12.62 -7.05 8.68
N ASN A 218 12.43 -8.34 8.88
CA ASN A 218 11.15 -8.99 8.67
C ASN A 218 10.27 -8.72 9.89
N LYS A 219 9.33 -7.77 9.74
CA LYS A 219 8.27 -7.53 10.71
C LYS A 219 6.96 -8.05 10.15
N THR A 220 6.33 -8.97 10.87
CA THR A 220 5.05 -9.55 10.48
C THR A 220 3.93 -8.73 11.12
N GLY A 221 3.04 -8.18 10.30
CA GLY A 221 1.80 -7.57 10.75
C GLY A 221 0.61 -8.48 10.48
N MET A 222 -0.52 -8.22 11.14
CA MET A 222 -1.78 -8.90 10.90
C MET A 222 -2.83 -7.90 10.40
N ILE A 223 -3.54 -8.28 9.35
CA ILE A 223 -4.70 -7.57 8.84
C ILE A 223 -5.90 -8.52 8.86
N LEU A 224 -6.99 -8.06 9.43
CA LEU A 224 -8.28 -8.73 9.38
C LEU A 224 -9.12 -8.14 8.26
N GLN A 225 -9.76 -9.00 7.49
CA GLN A 225 -10.75 -8.57 6.50
C GLN A 225 -12.04 -9.38 6.69
N THR A 226 -13.18 -8.68 6.67
CA THR A 226 -14.50 -9.32 6.80
C THR A 226 -15.10 -9.64 5.44
N ASN A 227 -16.19 -10.39 5.43
CA ASN A 227 -17.12 -10.39 4.32
C ASN A 227 -17.73 -8.99 4.12
N ARG A 228 -18.41 -8.79 3.00
CA ARG A 228 -19.12 -7.54 2.69
C ARG A 228 -20.22 -7.26 3.70
N LEU A 229 -20.26 -6.05 4.19
CA LEU A 229 -21.23 -5.51 5.12
C LEU A 229 -22.00 -4.35 4.46
N PRO A 230 -23.22 -4.04 4.89
CA PRO A 230 -23.87 -2.79 4.50
C PRO A 230 -22.98 -1.58 4.85
N PRO A 231 -23.06 -0.46 4.12
CA PRO A 231 -22.34 0.76 4.47
C PRO A 231 -22.70 1.23 5.88
N PHE A 232 -21.70 1.40 6.75
CA PHE A 232 -21.89 1.89 8.12
C PHE A 232 -20.77 2.82 8.62
N LEU A 233 -19.62 2.86 7.95
CA LEU A 233 -18.52 3.75 8.24
C LEU A 233 -18.32 4.76 7.12
N ASN A 234 -18.15 6.02 7.49
CA ASN A 234 -17.92 7.11 6.56
C ASN A 234 -16.43 7.43 6.38
N HIS A 235 -15.60 7.23 7.41
CA HIS A 235 -14.17 7.56 7.44
C HIS A 235 -13.31 6.33 7.76
N THR A 236 -12.00 6.47 7.54
CA THR A 236 -11.01 5.59 8.16
C THR A 236 -10.89 5.99 9.64
N LEU A 237 -10.95 5.04 10.55
CA LEU A 237 -10.85 5.28 11.98
C LEU A 237 -9.52 4.77 12.51
N MET A 238 -8.75 5.68 13.12
CA MET A 238 -7.46 5.43 13.75
C MET A 238 -7.62 5.64 15.25
N THR A 239 -7.95 4.56 15.95
CA THR A 239 -8.30 4.59 17.37
C THR A 239 -7.15 4.07 18.23
N SER A 240 -7.23 4.24 19.54
CA SER A 240 -6.24 3.72 20.50
C SER A 240 -6.14 2.20 20.55
N ASP A 241 -7.19 1.50 20.12
CA ASP A 241 -7.27 0.03 20.24
C ASP A 241 -7.06 -0.68 18.92
N VAL A 242 -7.73 -0.20 17.86
CA VAL A 242 -7.71 -0.85 16.55
C VAL A 242 -7.95 0.16 15.44
N HIS A 243 -7.23 0.02 14.36
CA HIS A 243 -7.44 0.82 13.17
C HIS A 243 -8.37 0.08 12.22
N PHE A 244 -9.42 0.71 11.72
CA PHE A 244 -10.35 0.06 10.80
C PHE A 244 -10.99 1.02 9.81
N ARG A 245 -11.40 0.47 8.70
CA ARG A 245 -12.06 1.19 7.63
C ARG A 245 -13.00 0.29 6.85
N GLN A 246 -14.06 0.85 6.29
CA GLN A 246 -14.89 0.12 5.34
C GLN A 246 -14.39 0.36 3.91
N ASN A 247 -14.18 -0.71 3.18
CA ASN A 247 -13.73 -0.70 1.80
C ASN A 247 -14.87 -0.33 0.84
N VAL A 248 -14.52 0.01 -0.39
CA VAL A 248 -15.49 0.31 -1.46
C VAL A 248 -16.42 -0.87 -1.70
N ASP A 249 -15.91 -2.10 -1.62
CA ASP A 249 -16.68 -3.33 -1.82
C ASP A 249 -17.60 -3.70 -0.62
N GLY A 250 -17.56 -2.90 0.46
CA GLY A 250 -18.32 -3.11 1.68
C GLY A 250 -17.62 -3.98 2.73
N SER A 251 -16.49 -4.63 2.42
CA SER A 251 -15.73 -5.36 3.44
C SER A 251 -15.10 -4.39 4.44
N LEU A 252 -14.88 -4.84 5.68
CA LEU A 252 -14.12 -4.10 6.67
C LEU A 252 -12.67 -4.60 6.66
N THR A 253 -11.72 -3.68 6.64
CA THR A 253 -10.32 -3.98 6.92
C THR A 253 -9.95 -3.41 8.27
N ALA A 254 -9.38 -4.24 9.13
CA ALA A 254 -8.90 -3.85 10.45
C ALA A 254 -7.47 -4.33 10.67
N GLY A 255 -6.69 -3.58 11.46
CA GLY A 255 -5.34 -3.93 11.85
C GLY A 255 -5.00 -3.36 13.21
N GLU A 256 -4.25 -4.10 13.99
CA GLU A 256 -3.65 -3.59 15.22
C GLU A 256 -2.25 -3.06 14.90
N ILE A 257 -1.86 -2.03 15.60
CA ILE A 257 -0.53 -1.40 15.65
C ILE A 257 0.39 -1.76 14.49
N PHE A 258 0.67 -0.83 13.61
CA PHE A 258 1.55 -0.99 12.44
C PHE A 258 3.02 -1.30 12.78
N GLY A 259 3.35 -1.58 14.06
CA GLY A 259 4.68 -1.82 14.57
C GLY A 259 5.27 -3.21 14.30
N GLY A 260 4.46 -4.18 13.93
CA GLY A 260 4.93 -5.51 13.52
C GLY A 260 5.50 -6.37 14.65
N ASP A 261 4.98 -6.25 15.87
CA ASP A 261 5.32 -7.17 16.98
C ASP A 261 4.40 -8.39 17.04
N PHE A 262 3.86 -8.79 15.90
CA PHE A 262 3.09 -10.01 15.81
C PHE A 262 3.95 -11.22 16.17
N ASN A 263 3.55 -11.94 17.23
CA ASN A 263 4.18 -13.21 17.58
C ASN A 263 3.76 -14.29 16.56
N PRO A 264 4.68 -14.81 15.72
CA PRO A 264 4.34 -15.85 14.72
C PRO A 264 3.75 -17.12 15.33
N GLY A 265 3.93 -17.35 16.64
CA GLY A 265 3.33 -18.47 17.39
C GLY A 265 1.92 -18.21 17.90
N ALA A 266 1.38 -16.99 17.77
CA ALA A 266 0.01 -16.69 18.18
C ALA A 266 -0.99 -17.33 17.21
N ASN A 267 -2.13 -17.77 17.75
CA ASN A 267 -3.22 -18.32 16.93
C ASN A 267 -3.91 -17.16 16.15
N PRO A 268 -3.83 -17.13 14.81
CA PRO A 268 -4.43 -16.04 14.03
C PRO A 268 -5.94 -15.88 14.24
N ASN A 269 -6.66 -16.99 14.46
CA ASN A 269 -8.11 -16.96 14.69
C ASN A 269 -8.45 -16.34 16.05
N ALA A 270 -7.65 -16.58 17.07
CA ALA A 270 -7.86 -15.97 18.40
C ALA A 270 -7.64 -14.46 18.32
N LEU A 271 -6.60 -14.01 17.63
CA LEU A 271 -6.32 -12.59 17.41
C LEU A 271 -7.42 -11.93 16.59
N ALA A 272 -7.89 -12.57 15.51
CA ALA A 272 -9.01 -12.05 14.71
C ALA A 272 -10.28 -11.89 15.56
N THR A 273 -10.57 -12.83 16.46
CA THR A 273 -11.71 -12.75 17.39
C THR A 273 -11.54 -11.58 18.35
N GLN A 274 -10.37 -11.41 18.95
CA GLN A 274 -10.08 -10.27 19.84
C GLN A 274 -10.22 -8.92 19.11
N THR A 275 -9.70 -8.82 17.90
CA THR A 275 -9.82 -7.60 17.08
C THR A 275 -11.30 -7.29 16.78
N LEU A 276 -12.10 -8.30 16.44
CA LEU A 276 -13.53 -8.12 16.20
C LEU A 276 -14.29 -7.70 17.48
N GLU A 277 -13.90 -8.20 18.64
CA GLU A 277 -14.49 -7.80 19.93
C GLU A 277 -14.20 -6.34 20.27
N ARG A 278 -13.05 -5.81 19.88
CA ARG A 278 -12.69 -4.39 20.04
C ARG A 278 -13.42 -3.45 19.10
N ILE A 279 -13.90 -3.96 17.97
CA ILE A 279 -14.66 -3.17 16.97
C ILE A 279 -16.17 -3.13 17.33
N ARG A 280 -16.64 -4.02 18.18
CA ARG A 280 -18.04 -4.07 18.64
C ARG A 280 -18.36 -3.01 19.68
#